data_69f47a5ade9b05bbd5aabb5d718062ba
#
_entry.id   69f47a5ade9b05bbd5aabb5d718062ba
#
_cell.length_a   1.000
_cell.length_b   1.000
_cell.length_c   1.000
_cell.angle_alpha   90.00
_cell.angle_beta   90.00
_cell.angle_gamma   90.00
#
_symmetry.space_group_name_H-M   'P 1'
#
loop_
_entity.id
_entity.type
_entity.pdbx_description
1 polymer ?
#
loop_
_entity_poly.entity_id
_entity_poly.type
_entity_poly.pdbx_seq_one_letter_code
_entity_poly.pdbx_strand_id
1 'polypeptide(L)'
;SRGLFQKAIIMSNPVTLPMKPLSRIQEDGATFLGFLKCEDNIECLRSKDVADIVAAEVKFNKDTLHDVTHILELFYPWTIAVDGDEVPQDPYYAFLSGNYHKIPTIIGDVSEEAVPFIYLSLNFTVNDAEYVAGLTAIFGLDAARVLEKYPPKPFVGDKRPQLAKLGTDYIFACSQQNATSAIASRSPGQVYYYEYAHPLSFDAWGPRYTHCIGHVCHGAELPILFHSANLVPAVGFNFTKDEDTLSKNLVTYFGNFIISGNPNKPMPVPLEWPLFNEGQRPAIVFDTPQVSLTSNWKSDTCRSLFDEIGYHHGY
;
A
#
# COMPACT_ATOMS: atom_id res chain seq x y z
N SER A 1 -4.17 10.29 -19.27
CA SER A 1 -3.12 10.99 -18.51
C SER A 1 -1.81 11.20 -19.28
N ARG A 2 -1.66 10.65 -20.51
CA ARG A 2 -0.42 10.83 -21.32
C ARG A 2 -0.13 12.32 -21.56
N GLY A 3 1.12 12.73 -21.28
CA GLY A 3 1.58 14.10 -21.48
C GLY A 3 1.27 15.08 -20.33
N LEU A 4 0.52 14.67 -19.31
CA LEU A 4 0.21 15.54 -18.16
C LEU A 4 1.33 15.58 -17.11
N PHE A 5 2.18 14.56 -17.07
CA PHE A 5 3.34 14.49 -16.18
C PHE A 5 4.48 13.70 -16.83
N GLN A 6 5.72 13.95 -16.38
CA GLN A 6 6.94 13.41 -16.99
C GLN A 6 7.69 12.43 -16.08
N LYS A 7 7.30 12.35 -14.81
CA LYS A 7 7.89 11.45 -13.81
C LYS A 7 6.84 11.07 -12.81
N ALA A 8 7.00 9.94 -12.15
CA ALA A 8 6.08 9.48 -11.11
C ALA A 8 6.85 8.97 -9.88
N ILE A 9 6.31 9.23 -8.71
CA ILE A 9 6.73 8.63 -7.45
C ILE A 9 5.49 7.93 -6.88
N ILE A 10 5.58 6.62 -6.74
CA ILE A 10 4.49 5.76 -6.26
C ILE A 10 4.92 5.25 -4.89
N MET A 11 4.25 5.73 -3.85
CA MET A 11 4.54 5.43 -2.46
C MET A 11 3.45 4.53 -1.91
N SER A 12 3.80 3.31 -1.52
CA SER A 12 2.91 2.36 -0.83
C SER A 12 1.58 2.09 -1.54
N ASN A 13 1.60 1.96 -2.87
CA ASN A 13 0.37 1.68 -3.62
C ASN A 13 0.05 0.18 -3.61
N PRO A 14 -1.11 -0.25 -3.08
CA PRO A 14 -1.54 -1.65 -3.12
C PRO A 14 -2.06 -2.03 -4.52
N VAL A 15 -1.17 -2.05 -5.52
CA VAL A 15 -1.49 -2.09 -6.95
C VAL A 15 -2.29 -3.33 -7.39
N THR A 16 -2.28 -4.39 -6.58
CA THR A 16 -3.00 -5.64 -6.87
C THR A 16 -4.31 -5.77 -6.11
N LEU A 17 -4.68 -4.80 -5.26
CA LEU A 17 -6.03 -4.79 -4.74
C LEU A 17 -6.99 -4.60 -5.92
N PRO A 18 -7.95 -5.51 -6.13
CA PRO A 18 -8.78 -5.52 -7.33
C PRO A 18 -9.64 -4.26 -7.39
N MET A 19 -9.64 -3.60 -8.55
CA MET A 19 -10.55 -2.48 -8.80
C MET A 19 -11.92 -3.01 -9.18
N LYS A 20 -12.96 -2.43 -8.58
CA LYS A 20 -14.33 -2.87 -8.80
C LYS A 20 -14.77 -2.57 -10.24
N PRO A 21 -15.47 -3.51 -10.91
CA PRO A 21 -16.13 -3.21 -12.19
C PRO A 21 -17.25 -2.18 -11.98
N LEU A 22 -17.57 -1.44 -13.03
CA LEU A 22 -18.58 -0.39 -12.95
C LEU A 22 -19.93 -0.88 -12.41
N SER A 23 -20.35 -2.09 -12.76
CA SER A 23 -21.59 -2.70 -12.24
C SER A 23 -21.59 -2.80 -10.72
N ARG A 24 -20.48 -3.24 -10.12
CA ARG A 24 -20.35 -3.36 -8.67
C ARG A 24 -20.37 -2.00 -7.98
N ILE A 25 -19.69 -1.01 -8.55
CA ILE A 25 -19.73 0.38 -8.05
C ILE A 25 -21.15 0.96 -8.12
N GLN A 26 -21.92 0.62 -9.16
CA GLN A 26 -23.33 1.04 -9.28
C GLN A 26 -24.21 0.40 -8.21
N GLU A 27 -23.99 -0.88 -7.86
CA GLU A 27 -24.69 -1.56 -6.77
C GLU A 27 -24.36 -0.92 -5.42
N ASP A 28 -23.08 -0.67 -5.16
CA ASP A 28 -22.61 0.02 -3.96
C ASP A 28 -23.22 1.44 -3.86
N GLY A 29 -23.25 2.15 -4.98
CA GLY A 29 -23.86 3.46 -5.11
C GLY A 29 -25.36 3.45 -4.81
N ALA A 30 -26.11 2.47 -5.33
CA ALA A 30 -27.53 2.31 -5.04
C ALA A 30 -27.80 2.06 -3.55
N THR A 31 -26.97 1.21 -2.92
CA THR A 31 -27.05 0.95 -1.47
C THR A 31 -26.77 2.22 -0.67
N PHE A 32 -25.74 2.96 -1.04
CA PHE A 32 -25.37 4.23 -0.40
C PHE A 32 -26.47 5.29 -0.52
N LEU A 33 -27.05 5.45 -1.72
CA LEU A 33 -28.16 6.36 -1.99
C LEU A 33 -29.41 5.98 -1.18
N GLY A 34 -29.64 4.67 -0.96
CA GLY A 34 -30.71 4.19 -0.10
C GLY A 34 -30.55 4.64 1.36
N PHE A 35 -29.34 4.66 1.91
CA PHE A 35 -29.09 5.20 3.27
C PHE A 35 -29.39 6.69 3.37
N LEU A 36 -29.19 7.43 2.31
CA LEU A 36 -29.48 8.87 2.22
C LEU A 36 -30.93 9.17 1.81
N LYS A 37 -31.72 8.16 1.47
CA LYS A 37 -33.10 8.29 0.95
C LYS A 37 -33.15 9.20 -0.30
N CYS A 38 -32.17 9.05 -1.18
CA CYS A 38 -32.04 9.87 -2.39
C CYS A 38 -32.30 9.13 -3.69
N GLU A 39 -32.53 7.83 -3.68
CA GLU A 39 -32.83 6.93 -4.80
C GLU A 39 -32.74 7.59 -6.20
N ASP A 40 -31.69 7.35 -6.96
CA ASP A 40 -31.42 7.87 -8.33
C ASP A 40 -31.60 9.41 -8.51
N ASN A 41 -31.67 10.16 -7.42
CA ASN A 41 -31.86 11.61 -7.47
C ASN A 41 -30.60 12.35 -7.08
N ILE A 42 -29.84 12.82 -8.07
CA ILE A 42 -28.58 13.54 -7.86
C ILE A 42 -28.77 14.89 -7.15
N GLU A 43 -29.89 15.58 -7.36
CA GLU A 43 -30.16 16.86 -6.69
C GLU A 43 -30.45 16.64 -5.20
N CYS A 44 -31.16 15.54 -4.85
CA CYS A 44 -31.30 15.13 -3.46
C CYS A 44 -29.94 14.90 -2.81
N LEU A 45 -29.05 14.16 -3.49
CA LEU A 45 -27.71 13.89 -2.97
C LEU A 45 -26.89 15.17 -2.76
N ARG A 46 -26.92 16.08 -3.74
CA ARG A 46 -26.23 17.38 -3.66
C ARG A 46 -26.77 18.29 -2.56
N SER A 47 -28.01 18.11 -2.15
CA SER A 47 -28.67 18.89 -1.09
C SER A 47 -28.38 18.36 0.32
N LYS A 48 -27.73 17.20 0.46
CA LYS A 48 -27.42 16.61 1.77
C LYS A 48 -26.30 17.34 2.48
N ASP A 49 -26.42 17.44 3.79
CA ASP A 49 -25.32 17.89 4.64
C ASP A 49 -24.15 16.90 4.61
N VAL A 50 -22.92 17.41 4.68
CA VAL A 50 -21.71 16.59 4.72
C VAL A 50 -21.75 15.56 5.84
N ALA A 51 -22.32 15.94 7.01
CA ALA A 51 -22.46 15.03 8.15
C ALA A 51 -23.33 13.80 7.84
N ASP A 52 -24.42 13.98 7.06
CA ASP A 52 -25.30 12.89 6.64
C ASP A 52 -24.58 11.95 5.65
N ILE A 53 -23.81 12.53 4.73
CA ILE A 53 -23.01 11.76 3.75
C ILE A 53 -21.96 10.91 4.48
N VAL A 54 -21.20 11.50 5.42
CA VAL A 54 -20.21 10.78 6.22
C VAL A 54 -20.86 9.69 7.10
N ALA A 55 -22.03 9.98 7.70
CA ALA A 55 -22.76 8.98 8.47
C ALA A 55 -23.23 7.79 7.61
N ALA A 56 -23.68 8.06 6.38
CA ALA A 56 -24.05 7.02 5.42
C ALA A 56 -22.85 6.19 4.97
N GLU A 57 -21.70 6.81 4.75
CA GLU A 57 -20.44 6.13 4.46
C GLU A 57 -19.99 5.19 5.59
N VAL A 58 -20.00 5.68 6.83
CA VAL A 58 -19.68 4.87 8.02
C VAL A 58 -20.63 3.67 8.14
N LYS A 59 -21.92 3.87 7.82
CA LYS A 59 -22.89 2.78 7.82
C LYS A 59 -22.60 1.78 6.70
N PHE A 60 -22.37 2.26 5.49
CA PHE A 60 -22.02 1.42 4.34
C PHE A 60 -20.81 0.53 4.65
N ASN A 61 -19.74 1.11 5.16
CA ASN A 61 -18.52 0.40 5.52
C ASN A 61 -18.77 -0.69 6.58
N LYS A 62 -19.65 -0.45 7.56
CA LYS A 62 -20.02 -1.45 8.56
C LYS A 62 -20.85 -2.60 7.96
N ASP A 63 -21.76 -2.31 7.08
CA ASP A 63 -22.64 -3.31 6.48
C ASP A 63 -21.85 -4.19 5.49
N THR A 64 -20.87 -3.61 4.78
CA THR A 64 -19.97 -4.34 3.86
C THR A 64 -19.02 -5.29 4.60
N LEU A 65 -18.70 -5.06 5.89
CA LEU A 65 -17.87 -5.95 6.72
C LEU A 65 -18.43 -7.38 6.88
N HIS A 66 -19.65 -7.64 6.46
CA HIS A 66 -20.28 -8.96 6.54
C HIS A 66 -20.21 -9.76 5.22
N ASP A 67 -19.70 -9.15 4.14
CA ASP A 67 -19.51 -9.85 2.86
C ASP A 67 -18.18 -10.60 2.83
N VAL A 68 -18.19 -11.84 3.30
CA VAL A 68 -17.00 -12.70 3.33
C VAL A 68 -16.57 -13.18 1.95
N THR A 69 -17.37 -12.95 0.91
CA THR A 69 -17.03 -13.36 -0.47
C THR A 69 -16.02 -12.42 -1.11
N HIS A 70 -15.94 -11.18 -0.63
CA HIS A 70 -15.02 -10.14 -1.11
C HIS A 70 -14.20 -9.54 0.04
N ILE A 71 -13.56 -10.41 0.83
CA ILE A 71 -12.89 -10.01 2.08
C ILE A 71 -11.83 -8.92 1.89
N LEU A 72 -11.21 -8.81 0.73
CA LEU A 72 -10.25 -7.74 0.43
C LEU A 72 -10.92 -6.37 0.28
N GLU A 73 -12.22 -6.29 -0.06
CA GLU A 73 -12.97 -5.04 -0.12
C GLU A 73 -13.13 -4.38 1.25
N LEU A 74 -12.93 -5.12 2.34
CA LEU A 74 -12.93 -4.58 3.70
C LEU A 74 -11.86 -3.49 3.90
N PHE A 75 -10.78 -3.55 3.13
CA PHE A 75 -9.67 -2.61 3.24
C PHE A 75 -9.89 -1.34 2.42
N TYR A 76 -10.80 -1.37 1.41
CA TYR A 76 -11.09 -0.24 0.53
C TYR A 76 -12.51 -0.35 -0.05
N PRO A 77 -13.54 -0.12 0.75
CA PRO A 77 -14.92 -0.23 0.32
C PRO A 77 -15.25 0.71 -0.84
N TRP A 78 -14.57 1.85 -0.91
CA TRP A 78 -14.64 2.81 -2.01
C TRP A 78 -13.37 2.76 -2.85
N THR A 79 -13.49 2.54 -4.15
CA THR A 79 -12.38 2.48 -5.09
C THR A 79 -12.75 3.13 -6.42
N ILE A 80 -11.76 3.28 -7.29
CA ILE A 80 -11.95 3.71 -8.66
C ILE A 80 -12.61 2.58 -9.46
N ALA A 81 -13.62 2.90 -10.26
CA ALA A 81 -14.26 1.95 -11.16
C ALA A 81 -13.39 1.69 -12.40
N VAL A 82 -13.30 0.45 -12.83
CA VAL A 82 -12.89 0.12 -14.19
C VAL A 82 -14.11 0.32 -15.08
N ASP A 83 -14.20 1.47 -15.72
CA ASP A 83 -15.38 1.93 -16.48
C ASP A 83 -15.22 1.77 -17.99
N GLY A 84 -14.00 1.47 -18.47
CA GLY A 84 -13.68 1.30 -19.89
C GLY A 84 -13.38 2.62 -20.62
N ASP A 85 -13.48 3.78 -19.97
CA ASP A 85 -13.25 5.10 -20.55
C ASP A 85 -12.12 5.85 -19.83
N GLU A 86 -12.35 6.40 -18.64
CA GLU A 86 -11.31 7.08 -17.84
C GLU A 86 -10.30 6.06 -17.26
N VAL A 87 -10.78 4.91 -16.82
CA VAL A 87 -9.99 3.77 -16.38
C VAL A 87 -10.33 2.56 -17.26
N PRO A 88 -9.69 2.43 -18.44
CA PRO A 88 -10.06 1.42 -19.44
C PRO A 88 -9.72 -0.01 -19.02
N GLN A 89 -8.82 -0.20 -18.05
CA GLN A 89 -8.44 -1.50 -17.49
C GLN A 89 -7.84 -1.32 -16.10
N ASP A 90 -7.84 -2.39 -15.33
CA ASP A 90 -7.18 -2.43 -14.04
C ASP A 90 -5.70 -2.03 -14.16
N PRO A 91 -5.18 -1.11 -13.31
CA PRO A 91 -3.80 -0.62 -13.37
C PRO A 91 -2.72 -1.71 -13.28
N TYR A 92 -2.95 -2.76 -12.50
CA TYR A 92 -2.01 -3.88 -12.43
C TYR A 92 -1.84 -4.55 -13.79
N TYR A 93 -2.95 -4.86 -14.48
CA TYR A 93 -2.87 -5.41 -15.82
C TYR A 93 -2.31 -4.42 -16.85
N ALA A 94 -2.51 -3.11 -16.63
CA ALA A 94 -1.88 -2.09 -17.47
C ALA A 94 -0.34 -2.15 -17.37
N PHE A 95 0.21 -2.34 -16.16
CA PHE A 95 1.65 -2.55 -15.99
C PHE A 95 2.12 -3.86 -16.63
N LEU A 96 1.42 -4.96 -16.40
CA LEU A 96 1.77 -6.26 -16.97
C LEU A 96 1.72 -6.27 -18.50
N SER A 97 0.75 -5.61 -19.11
CA SER A 97 0.61 -5.53 -20.58
C SER A 97 1.51 -4.48 -21.23
N GLY A 98 2.05 -3.53 -20.45
CA GLY A 98 2.81 -2.39 -20.97
C GLY A 98 1.95 -1.25 -21.49
N ASN A 99 0.65 -1.25 -21.20
CA ASN A 99 -0.30 -0.21 -21.59
C ASN A 99 -0.37 0.91 -20.54
N TYR A 100 0.75 1.54 -20.27
CA TYR A 100 0.88 2.67 -19.37
C TYR A 100 1.81 3.75 -19.96
N HIS A 101 1.85 4.93 -19.34
CA HIS A 101 2.77 5.99 -19.74
C HIS A 101 4.18 5.69 -19.23
N LYS A 102 5.10 5.37 -20.16
CA LYS A 102 6.50 4.97 -19.86
C LYS A 102 7.33 6.20 -19.54
N ILE A 103 7.53 6.45 -18.27
CA ILE A 103 8.27 7.59 -17.72
C ILE A 103 9.17 7.11 -16.56
N PRO A 104 10.20 7.88 -16.19
CA PRO A 104 10.97 7.59 -14.98
C PRO A 104 10.06 7.50 -13.76
N THR A 105 10.25 6.44 -12.97
CA THR A 105 9.37 6.13 -11.85
C THR A 105 10.19 5.68 -10.64
N ILE A 106 9.87 6.20 -9.46
CA ILE A 106 10.24 5.61 -8.17
C ILE A 106 9.02 4.85 -7.65
N ILE A 107 9.24 3.63 -7.16
CA ILE A 107 8.23 2.81 -6.49
C ILE A 107 8.81 2.34 -5.17
N GLY A 108 8.00 2.26 -4.14
CA GLY A 108 8.44 1.69 -2.87
C GLY A 108 7.33 1.60 -1.83
N ASP A 109 7.70 1.01 -0.73
CA ASP A 109 6.82 0.71 0.39
C ASP A 109 7.53 0.92 1.74
N VAL A 110 6.77 0.75 2.81
CA VAL A 110 7.29 0.69 4.17
C VAL A 110 7.28 -0.76 4.67
N SER A 111 8.12 -1.08 5.66
CA SER A 111 8.35 -2.48 6.06
C SER A 111 7.17 -3.15 6.76
N GLU A 112 6.21 -2.39 7.29
CA GLU A 112 5.06 -2.91 8.04
C GLU A 112 3.73 -2.26 7.61
N GLU A 113 3.50 -2.19 6.30
CA GLU A 113 2.36 -1.51 5.65
C GLU A 113 1.00 -1.84 6.26
N ALA A 114 0.71 -3.13 6.43
CA ALA A 114 -0.64 -3.58 6.72
C ALA A 114 -1.04 -3.49 8.20
N VAL A 115 -0.13 -3.12 9.09
CA VAL A 115 -0.43 -3.01 10.54
C VAL A 115 -1.65 -2.13 10.81
N PRO A 116 -1.74 -0.86 10.35
CA PRO A 116 -2.88 -0.02 10.65
C PRO A 116 -4.18 -0.57 10.08
N PHE A 117 -4.15 -1.13 8.89
CA PHE A 117 -5.34 -1.66 8.23
C PHE A 117 -5.91 -2.88 8.95
N ILE A 118 -5.05 -3.82 9.34
CA ILE A 118 -5.47 -5.03 10.08
C ILE A 118 -6.07 -4.66 11.43
N TYR A 119 -5.42 -3.78 12.18
CA TYR A 119 -5.90 -3.42 13.52
C TYR A 119 -7.14 -2.54 13.52
N LEU A 120 -7.35 -1.74 12.46
CA LEU A 120 -8.57 -0.95 12.29
C LEU A 120 -9.76 -1.77 11.82
N SER A 121 -9.51 -2.73 10.89
CA SER A 121 -10.57 -3.59 10.35
C SER A 121 -10.95 -4.70 11.34
N LEU A 122 -9.98 -5.26 12.06
CA LEU A 122 -10.17 -6.32 13.03
C LEU A 122 -9.92 -5.77 14.44
N ASN A 123 -10.92 -5.08 15.01
CA ASN A 123 -10.84 -4.47 16.34
C ASN A 123 -10.99 -5.49 17.49
N PHE A 124 -10.85 -6.77 17.20
CA PHE A 124 -10.92 -7.90 18.12
C PHE A 124 -9.72 -8.83 17.92
N THR A 125 -9.43 -9.66 18.92
CA THR A 125 -8.35 -10.66 18.87
C THR A 125 -8.71 -11.76 17.89
N VAL A 126 -7.83 -12.06 16.93
CA VAL A 126 -8.00 -13.15 15.96
C VAL A 126 -7.32 -14.41 16.49
N ASN A 127 -8.07 -15.49 16.64
CA ASN A 127 -7.55 -16.79 17.05
C ASN A 127 -7.06 -17.63 15.85
N ASP A 128 -6.49 -18.83 16.13
CA ASP A 128 -5.93 -19.70 15.09
C ASP A 128 -6.97 -20.17 14.07
N ALA A 129 -8.19 -20.47 14.51
CA ALA A 129 -9.24 -20.95 13.61
C ALA A 129 -9.74 -19.82 12.68
N GLU A 130 -9.94 -18.63 13.22
CA GLU A 130 -10.30 -17.43 12.45
C GLU A 130 -9.20 -17.05 11.46
N TYR A 131 -7.93 -17.15 11.87
CA TYR A 131 -6.78 -16.93 11.00
C TYR A 131 -6.78 -17.88 9.81
N VAL A 132 -6.90 -19.20 10.06
CA VAL A 132 -6.94 -20.23 9.01
C VAL A 132 -8.14 -20.03 8.10
N ALA A 133 -9.32 -19.75 8.67
CA ALA A 133 -10.54 -19.51 7.91
C ALA A 133 -10.40 -18.27 7.00
N GLY A 134 -9.83 -17.18 7.51
CA GLY A 134 -9.56 -15.96 6.74
C GLY A 134 -8.62 -16.22 5.56
N LEU A 135 -7.49 -16.91 5.79
CA LEU A 135 -6.58 -17.27 4.70
C LEU A 135 -7.24 -18.20 3.67
N THR A 136 -8.06 -19.13 4.13
CA THR A 136 -8.79 -20.02 3.22
C THR A 136 -9.80 -19.25 2.36
N ALA A 137 -10.47 -18.26 2.95
CA ALA A 137 -11.40 -17.40 2.21
C ALA A 137 -10.68 -16.54 1.16
N ILE A 138 -9.47 -16.02 1.47
CA ILE A 138 -8.69 -15.19 0.53
C ILE A 138 -8.05 -16.04 -0.56
N PHE A 139 -7.37 -17.12 -0.20
CA PHE A 139 -6.47 -17.85 -1.10
C PHE A 139 -7.06 -19.16 -1.67
N GLY A 140 -8.24 -19.58 -1.21
CA GLY A 140 -8.89 -20.78 -1.73
C GLY A 140 -7.97 -22.02 -1.69
N LEU A 141 -7.72 -22.61 -2.86
CA LEU A 141 -6.88 -23.81 -3.00
C LEU A 141 -5.40 -23.56 -2.66
N ASP A 142 -4.93 -22.34 -2.76
CA ASP A 142 -3.55 -21.98 -2.44
C ASP A 142 -3.32 -21.65 -0.95
N ALA A 143 -4.40 -21.67 -0.13
CA ALA A 143 -4.30 -21.38 1.30
C ALA A 143 -3.29 -22.26 2.04
N ALA A 144 -3.15 -23.53 1.65
CA ALA A 144 -2.20 -24.45 2.25
C ALA A 144 -0.74 -23.99 2.05
N ARG A 145 -0.38 -23.49 0.86
CA ARG A 145 0.94 -22.96 0.54
C ARG A 145 1.22 -21.68 1.34
N VAL A 146 0.20 -20.82 1.46
CA VAL A 146 0.31 -19.58 2.24
C VAL A 146 0.48 -19.90 3.73
N LEU A 147 -0.29 -20.86 4.27
CA LEU A 147 -0.17 -21.29 5.67
C LEU A 147 1.18 -21.93 5.99
N GLU A 148 1.82 -22.60 5.05
CA GLU A 148 3.18 -23.13 5.19
C GLU A 148 4.19 -22.00 5.41
N LYS A 149 4.07 -20.91 4.65
CA LYS A 149 4.95 -19.75 4.75
C LYS A 149 4.61 -18.83 5.94
N TYR A 150 3.32 -18.71 6.26
CA TYR A 150 2.79 -17.91 7.35
C TYR A 150 1.98 -18.77 8.33
N PRO A 151 2.64 -19.72 9.04
CA PRO A 151 1.93 -20.58 9.97
C PRO A 151 1.35 -19.77 11.12
N PRO A 152 0.20 -20.15 11.68
CA PRO A 152 -0.23 -19.64 12.96
C PRO A 152 0.85 -19.99 13.98
N LYS A 153 1.47 -18.98 14.60
CA LYS A 153 2.52 -19.25 15.60
C LYS A 153 1.94 -20.09 16.74
N PRO A 154 2.72 -21.03 17.33
CA PRO A 154 2.24 -21.93 18.36
C PRO A 154 1.90 -21.24 19.70
N PHE A 155 2.05 -19.93 19.77
CA PHE A 155 1.69 -19.14 20.95
C PHE A 155 0.20 -18.84 20.97
N VAL A 156 -0.40 -19.11 22.12
CA VAL A 156 -1.76 -18.67 22.44
C VAL A 156 -1.80 -17.15 22.32
N GLY A 157 -2.67 -16.62 21.47
CA GLY A 157 -2.79 -15.19 21.37
C GLY A 157 -3.31 -14.69 20.02
N ASP A 158 -3.22 -13.40 19.87
CA ASP A 158 -3.70 -12.63 18.73
C ASP A 158 -2.90 -12.91 17.45
N LYS A 159 -3.59 -13.22 16.36
CA LYS A 159 -2.98 -13.46 15.04
C LYS A 159 -2.95 -12.24 14.14
N ARG A 160 -3.41 -11.08 14.61
CA ARG A 160 -3.32 -9.84 13.82
C ARG A 160 -1.89 -9.48 13.41
N PRO A 161 -0.83 -9.67 14.22
CA PRO A 161 0.54 -9.47 13.76
C PRO A 161 0.93 -10.36 12.56
N GLN A 162 0.45 -11.60 12.55
CA GLN A 162 0.66 -12.51 11.41
C GLN A 162 -0.06 -12.04 10.15
N LEU A 163 -1.33 -11.60 10.30
CA LEU A 163 -2.11 -11.03 9.20
C LEU A 163 -1.48 -9.74 8.68
N ALA A 164 -0.96 -8.88 9.57
CA ALA A 164 -0.28 -7.66 9.18
C ALA A 164 1.00 -7.95 8.37
N LYS A 165 1.78 -8.94 8.80
CA LYS A 165 2.96 -9.39 8.04
C LYS A 165 2.58 -9.94 6.66
N LEU A 166 1.59 -10.83 6.60
CA LEU A 166 1.08 -11.38 5.35
C LEU A 166 0.52 -10.27 4.44
N GLY A 167 -0.30 -9.37 4.99
CA GLY A 167 -0.88 -8.26 4.24
C GLY A 167 0.19 -7.31 3.70
N THR A 168 1.24 -6.99 4.48
CA THR A 168 2.38 -6.21 4.01
C THR A 168 3.06 -6.89 2.83
N ASP A 169 3.32 -8.19 2.94
CA ASP A 169 4.02 -8.91 1.88
C ASP A 169 3.14 -9.10 0.63
N TYR A 170 1.89 -9.54 0.79
CA TYR A 170 1.00 -9.86 -0.32
C TYR A 170 0.44 -8.63 -1.04
N ILE A 171 -0.14 -7.69 -0.26
CA ILE A 171 -0.87 -6.55 -0.82
C ILE A 171 0.08 -5.45 -1.30
N PHE A 172 1.19 -5.22 -0.59
CA PHE A 172 2.11 -4.12 -0.88
C PHE A 172 3.43 -4.58 -1.49
N ALA A 173 4.31 -5.15 -0.71
CA ALA A 173 5.70 -5.38 -1.10
C ALA A 173 5.86 -6.26 -2.35
N CYS A 174 5.25 -7.45 -2.36
CA CYS A 174 5.39 -8.38 -3.47
C CYS A 174 4.62 -7.92 -4.71
N SER A 175 3.43 -7.36 -4.53
CA SER A 175 2.65 -6.83 -5.63
C SER A 175 3.33 -5.66 -6.33
N GLN A 176 3.90 -4.73 -5.55
CA GLN A 176 4.68 -3.62 -6.10
C GLN A 176 5.96 -4.08 -6.78
N GLN A 177 6.66 -5.08 -6.22
CA GLN A 177 7.82 -5.66 -6.90
C GLN A 177 7.45 -6.34 -8.22
N ASN A 178 6.34 -7.05 -8.28
CA ASN A 178 5.85 -7.67 -9.51
C ASN A 178 5.53 -6.60 -10.58
N ALA A 179 4.82 -5.54 -10.21
CA ALA A 179 4.56 -4.40 -11.10
C ALA A 179 5.88 -3.71 -11.51
N THR A 180 6.81 -3.50 -10.57
CA THR A 180 8.14 -2.90 -10.86
C THR A 180 8.93 -3.74 -11.84
N SER A 181 8.89 -5.06 -11.71
CA SER A 181 9.48 -6.02 -12.64
C SER A 181 8.89 -5.89 -14.03
N ALA A 182 7.57 -5.81 -14.14
CA ALA A 182 6.90 -5.59 -15.41
C ALA A 182 7.28 -4.23 -16.05
N ILE A 183 7.44 -3.18 -15.26
CA ILE A 183 7.91 -1.88 -15.73
C ILE A 183 9.36 -1.97 -16.19
N ALA A 184 10.26 -2.56 -15.41
CA ALA A 184 11.68 -2.68 -15.72
C ALA A 184 11.93 -3.47 -17.01
N SER A 185 11.17 -4.55 -17.22
CA SER A 185 11.28 -5.38 -18.44
C SER A 185 10.82 -4.64 -19.71
N ARG A 186 9.81 -3.74 -19.59
CA ARG A 186 9.22 -3.02 -20.72
C ARG A 186 9.78 -1.62 -20.96
N SER A 187 10.42 -1.06 -19.94
CA SER A 187 11.01 0.28 -19.94
C SER A 187 12.36 0.25 -19.19
N PRO A 188 13.37 -0.44 -19.72
CA PRO A 188 14.66 -0.58 -19.05
C PRO A 188 15.27 0.80 -18.72
N GLY A 189 15.85 0.92 -17.53
CA GLY A 189 16.54 2.13 -17.12
C GLY A 189 15.64 3.26 -16.62
N GLN A 190 14.38 2.96 -16.28
CA GLN A 190 13.43 4.00 -15.87
C GLN A 190 12.80 3.80 -14.48
N VAL A 191 13.08 2.72 -13.77
CA VAL A 191 12.45 2.45 -12.49
C VAL A 191 13.47 2.21 -11.37
N TYR A 192 13.19 2.81 -10.21
CA TYR A 192 13.92 2.66 -8.95
C TYR A 192 12.98 2.10 -7.91
N TYR A 193 13.48 1.27 -6.98
CA TYR A 193 12.69 0.69 -5.91
C TYR A 193 13.29 0.99 -4.54
N TYR A 194 12.44 1.30 -3.55
CA TYR A 194 12.87 1.51 -2.17
C TYR A 194 12.03 0.74 -1.16
N GLU A 195 12.61 0.51 0.02
CA GLU A 195 11.94 0.18 1.26
C GLU A 195 12.24 1.27 2.29
N TYR A 196 11.23 1.75 3.00
CA TYR A 196 11.43 2.55 4.18
C TYR A 196 11.26 1.67 5.43
N ALA A 197 12.30 1.60 6.29
CA ALA A 197 12.37 0.62 7.38
C ALA A 197 12.59 1.25 8.77
N HIS A 198 12.60 2.59 8.86
CA HIS A 198 12.84 3.29 10.12
C HIS A 198 11.55 3.51 10.92
N PRO A 199 11.41 2.94 12.14
CA PRO A 199 10.33 3.28 13.04
C PRO A 199 10.55 4.69 13.62
N LEU A 200 9.51 5.53 13.58
CA LEU A 200 9.61 6.90 14.09
C LEU A 200 9.89 6.91 15.60
N SER A 201 10.78 7.79 16.04
CA SER A 201 11.11 7.99 17.46
C SER A 201 10.01 8.71 18.25
N PHE A 202 8.95 9.15 17.57
CA PHE A 202 7.84 9.89 18.12
C PHE A 202 6.50 9.33 17.64
N ASP A 203 5.42 9.61 18.39
CA ASP A 203 4.07 9.23 18.00
C ASP A 203 3.53 10.19 16.92
N ALA A 204 3.64 9.79 15.66
CA ALA A 204 3.03 10.50 14.53
C ALA A 204 1.56 10.12 14.30
N TRP A 205 1.05 9.12 15.01
CA TRP A 205 -0.19 8.40 14.68
C TRP A 205 -1.39 8.85 15.51
N GLY A 206 -1.11 9.29 16.75
CA GLY A 206 -2.13 9.67 17.72
C GLY A 206 -2.92 8.47 18.29
N PRO A 207 -3.92 8.76 19.14
CA PRO A 207 -4.53 7.76 20.01
C PRO A 207 -5.31 6.64 19.27
N ARG A 208 -5.68 6.86 18.02
CA ARG A 208 -6.39 5.86 17.21
C ARG A 208 -5.47 4.76 16.69
N TYR A 209 -4.17 5.04 16.56
CA TYR A 209 -3.19 4.18 15.92
C TYR A 209 -2.05 3.77 16.86
N THR A 210 -2.35 3.57 18.14
CA THR A 210 -1.34 3.19 19.14
C THR A 210 -0.56 1.92 18.80
N HIS A 211 -1.13 1.05 17.97
CA HIS A 211 -0.47 -0.14 17.43
C HIS A 211 0.63 0.18 16.41
N CYS A 212 0.75 1.44 15.97
CA CYS A 212 1.83 1.89 15.10
C CYS A 212 3.03 2.50 15.84
N ILE A 213 2.94 2.68 17.16
CA ILE A 213 4.05 3.20 17.96
C ILE A 213 5.18 2.16 17.99
N GLY A 214 6.36 2.56 17.50
CA GLY A 214 7.51 1.66 17.37
C GLY A 214 7.46 0.70 16.17
N HIS A 215 6.49 0.89 15.28
CA HIS A 215 6.33 0.16 14.02
C HIS A 215 6.49 1.08 12.82
N VAL A 216 6.78 0.48 11.66
CA VAL A 216 6.93 1.20 10.39
C VAL A 216 5.62 1.08 9.60
N CYS A 217 4.56 1.65 10.15
CA CYS A 217 3.23 1.61 9.57
C CYS A 217 3.12 2.40 8.26
N HIS A 218 2.10 2.09 7.46
CA HIS A 218 1.78 2.81 6.21
C HIS A 218 1.78 4.32 6.39
N GLY A 219 2.64 5.03 5.65
CA GLY A 219 2.85 6.49 5.74
C GLY A 219 3.90 6.92 6.76
N ALA A 220 4.65 5.99 7.39
CA ALA A 220 5.72 6.32 8.34
C ALA A 220 6.83 7.19 7.75
N GLU A 221 7.06 7.10 6.45
CA GLU A 221 8.06 7.90 5.74
C GLU A 221 7.66 9.36 5.55
N LEU A 222 6.36 9.69 5.61
CA LEU A 222 5.86 11.02 5.28
C LEU A 222 6.39 12.13 6.20
N PRO A 223 6.40 12.00 7.55
CA PRO A 223 6.98 13.01 8.42
C PRO A 223 8.47 13.22 8.16
N ILE A 224 9.20 12.16 7.79
CA ILE A 224 10.64 12.21 7.46
C ILE A 224 10.85 12.88 6.10
N LEU A 225 10.10 12.46 5.07
CA LEU A 225 10.19 13.02 3.71
C LEU A 225 9.84 14.50 3.66
N PHE A 226 8.79 14.92 4.36
CA PHE A 226 8.36 16.32 4.37
C PHE A 226 8.97 17.14 5.51
N HIS A 227 9.89 16.56 6.28
CA HIS A 227 10.55 17.20 7.42
C HIS A 227 9.54 17.88 8.37
N SER A 228 8.48 17.20 8.70
CA SER A 228 7.28 17.77 9.31
C SER A 228 7.00 17.27 10.74
N ALA A 229 8.00 16.76 11.45
CA ALA A 229 7.83 16.25 12.81
C ALA A 229 7.20 17.28 13.76
N ASN A 230 7.56 18.56 13.61
CA ASN A 230 7.03 19.67 14.40
C ASN A 230 5.58 20.08 14.03
N LEU A 231 5.05 19.56 12.93
CA LEU A 231 3.70 19.83 12.45
C LEU A 231 2.70 18.73 12.86
N VAL A 232 3.21 17.62 13.39
CA VAL A 232 2.35 16.55 13.89
C VAL A 232 1.61 17.05 15.13
N PRO A 233 0.26 16.96 15.17
CA PRO A 233 -0.56 17.69 16.15
C PRO A 233 -0.32 17.33 17.61
N ALA A 234 0.30 16.21 17.87
CA ALA A 234 0.32 15.67 19.22
C ALA A 234 1.39 16.29 20.13
N VAL A 235 2.54 16.76 19.61
CA VAL A 235 3.65 17.15 20.51
C VAL A 235 4.76 17.80 19.70
N GLY A 236 5.33 18.90 20.08
CA GLY A 236 6.50 19.53 19.46
C GLY A 236 7.74 18.61 19.48
N PHE A 237 7.73 17.56 18.67
CA PHE A 237 8.86 16.67 18.51
C PHE A 237 9.93 17.28 17.61
N ASN A 238 11.14 17.07 18.01
CA ASN A 238 12.30 17.28 17.14
C ASN A 238 12.78 15.91 16.68
N PHE A 239 13.21 15.82 15.45
CA PHE A 239 13.93 14.66 14.97
C PHE A 239 15.16 14.38 15.83
N THR A 240 15.46 13.12 16.05
CA THR A 240 16.79 12.71 16.48
C THR A 240 17.83 13.14 15.43
N LYS A 241 19.10 13.14 15.77
CA LYS A 241 20.16 13.45 14.81
C LYS A 241 20.16 12.51 13.60
N ASP A 242 19.82 11.24 13.83
CA ASP A 242 19.80 10.23 12.77
C ASP A 242 18.57 10.40 11.89
N GLU A 243 17.40 10.72 12.46
CA GLU A 243 16.20 11.05 11.70
C GLU A 243 16.36 12.34 10.87
N ASP A 244 17.01 13.35 11.41
CA ASP A 244 17.34 14.58 10.64
C ASP A 244 18.26 14.26 9.46
N THR A 245 19.23 13.37 9.64
CA THR A 245 20.08 12.87 8.56
C THR A 245 19.30 12.06 7.54
N LEU A 246 18.46 11.15 7.99
CA LEU A 246 17.57 10.35 7.13
C LEU A 246 16.64 11.24 6.31
N SER A 247 16.02 12.26 6.95
CA SER A 247 15.15 13.22 6.28
C SER A 247 15.90 13.96 5.17
N LYS A 248 17.09 14.48 5.45
CA LYS A 248 17.93 15.15 4.44
C LYS A 248 18.26 14.24 3.27
N ASN A 249 18.56 12.97 3.54
CA ASN A 249 18.83 11.98 2.51
C ASN A 249 17.59 11.73 1.63
N LEU A 250 16.43 11.45 2.23
CA LEU A 250 15.17 11.25 1.48
C LEU A 250 14.86 12.47 0.60
N VAL A 251 14.87 13.66 1.19
CA VAL A 251 14.62 14.92 0.45
C VAL A 251 15.59 15.08 -0.72
N THR A 252 16.87 14.71 -0.53
CA THR A 252 17.87 14.82 -1.59
C THR A 252 17.61 13.83 -2.73
N TYR A 253 17.35 12.56 -2.42
CA TYR A 253 17.06 11.56 -3.45
C TYR A 253 15.79 11.88 -4.24
N PHE A 254 14.71 12.21 -3.54
CA PHE A 254 13.43 12.53 -4.16
C PHE A 254 13.51 13.85 -4.94
N GLY A 255 14.17 14.86 -4.38
CA GLY A 255 14.42 16.14 -5.06
C GLY A 255 15.25 15.99 -6.33
N ASN A 256 16.32 15.21 -6.27
CA ASN A 256 17.13 14.86 -7.44
C ASN A 256 16.27 14.22 -8.54
N PHE A 257 15.44 13.24 -8.15
CA PHE A 257 14.56 12.56 -9.09
C PHE A 257 13.51 13.50 -9.69
N ILE A 258 12.89 14.36 -8.90
CA ILE A 258 11.93 15.36 -9.38
C ILE A 258 12.57 16.27 -10.42
N ILE A 259 13.80 16.70 -10.19
CA ILE A 259 14.55 17.60 -11.10
C ILE A 259 14.98 16.85 -12.36
N SER A 260 15.67 15.72 -12.22
CA SER A 260 16.42 15.11 -13.31
C SER A 260 15.85 13.76 -13.82
N GLY A 261 14.95 13.12 -13.08
CA GLY A 261 14.53 11.73 -13.32
C GLY A 261 15.54 10.69 -12.79
N ASN A 262 16.58 11.15 -12.08
CA ASN A 262 17.63 10.30 -11.52
C ASN A 262 17.84 10.67 -10.04
N PRO A 263 17.61 9.76 -9.07
CA PRO A 263 17.72 10.09 -7.65
C PRO A 263 19.15 10.37 -7.19
N ASN A 264 20.17 10.04 -8.01
CA ASN A 264 21.58 10.18 -7.65
C ASN A 264 22.19 11.54 -8.04
N LYS A 265 21.47 12.39 -8.77
CA LYS A 265 21.96 13.70 -9.26
C LYS A 265 20.82 14.68 -9.53
N PRO A 266 21.03 16.00 -9.46
CA PRO A 266 22.35 16.67 -9.47
C PRO A 266 23.06 16.76 -8.11
N MET A 267 22.34 16.67 -6.98
CA MET A 267 22.94 16.77 -5.67
C MET A 267 23.61 15.46 -5.25
N PRO A 268 24.77 15.51 -4.55
CA PRO A 268 25.44 14.31 -4.08
C PRO A 268 24.57 13.55 -3.06
N VAL A 269 24.64 12.24 -3.12
CA VAL A 269 23.93 11.31 -2.23
C VAL A 269 24.91 10.41 -1.50
N PRO A 270 24.59 9.91 -0.30
CA PRO A 270 25.50 9.08 0.48
C PRO A 270 25.76 7.70 -0.15
N LEU A 271 24.82 7.18 -0.93
CA LEU A 271 24.89 5.87 -1.57
C LEU A 271 24.20 5.93 -2.93
N GLU A 272 24.79 5.32 -3.95
CA GLU A 272 24.17 5.28 -5.27
C GLU A 272 22.94 4.37 -5.25
N TRP A 273 21.77 4.89 -5.61
CA TRP A 273 20.54 4.14 -5.77
C TRP A 273 20.52 3.49 -7.16
N PRO A 274 20.69 2.17 -7.26
CA PRO A 274 20.74 1.49 -8.56
C PRO A 274 19.36 1.42 -9.20
N LEU A 275 19.34 1.38 -10.52
CA LEU A 275 18.13 1.06 -11.28
C LEU A 275 17.67 -0.36 -10.96
N PHE A 276 16.36 -0.53 -10.83
CA PHE A 276 15.78 -1.85 -10.65
C PHE A 276 15.98 -2.71 -11.90
N ASN A 277 16.33 -3.96 -11.69
CA ASN A 277 16.49 -4.98 -12.74
C ASN A 277 16.06 -6.35 -12.21
N GLU A 278 15.62 -7.23 -13.12
CA GLU A 278 15.11 -8.56 -12.78
C GLU A 278 16.17 -9.50 -12.18
N GLY A 279 17.45 -9.30 -12.52
CA GLY A 279 18.52 -10.20 -12.09
C GLY A 279 18.84 -10.06 -10.60
N GLN A 280 18.91 -8.85 -10.10
CA GLN A 280 19.31 -8.54 -8.73
C GLN A 280 18.17 -7.97 -7.88
N ARG A 281 17.13 -7.43 -8.50
CA ARG A 281 16.00 -6.76 -7.80
C ARG A 281 16.48 -5.84 -6.65
N PRO A 282 17.36 -4.87 -6.96
CA PRO A 282 17.93 -4.03 -5.93
C PRO A 282 16.88 -3.08 -5.36
N ALA A 283 16.93 -2.86 -4.05
CA ALA A 283 16.19 -1.81 -3.37
C ALA A 283 17.15 -0.98 -2.52
N ILE A 284 16.95 0.34 -2.49
CA ILE A 284 17.54 1.16 -1.45
C ILE A 284 16.66 1.04 -0.19
N VAL A 285 17.31 0.90 0.96
CA VAL A 285 16.63 0.82 2.26
C VAL A 285 16.89 2.12 3.01
N PHE A 286 15.83 2.86 3.28
CA PHE A 286 15.86 4.07 4.08
C PHE A 286 15.65 3.75 5.55
N ASP A 287 16.74 3.75 6.30
CA ASP A 287 16.77 3.43 7.73
C ASP A 287 17.87 4.25 8.43
N THR A 288 17.90 4.22 9.74
CA THR A 288 18.95 4.80 10.57
C THR A 288 19.91 3.71 11.07
N PRO A 289 21.18 4.01 11.32
CA PRO A 289 21.83 5.33 11.20
C PRO A 289 22.21 5.69 9.76
N GLN A 290 22.02 4.84 8.77
CA GLN A 290 22.39 5.08 7.38
C GLN A 290 21.54 4.32 6.39
N VAL A 291 21.42 4.86 5.19
CA VAL A 291 20.82 4.17 4.05
C VAL A 291 21.68 2.98 3.63
N SER A 292 21.04 1.92 3.12
CA SER A 292 21.70 0.70 2.66
C SER A 292 21.09 0.18 1.36
N LEU A 293 21.72 -0.83 0.77
CA LEU A 293 21.19 -1.55 -0.38
C LEU A 293 20.89 -2.99 -0.01
N THR A 294 19.81 -3.50 -0.55
CA THR A 294 19.50 -4.93 -0.52
C THR A 294 19.31 -5.45 -1.94
N SER A 295 19.55 -6.74 -2.13
CA SER A 295 19.31 -7.46 -3.38
C SER A 295 18.38 -8.62 -3.14
N ASN A 296 17.56 -8.96 -4.13
CA ASN A 296 16.60 -10.05 -4.04
C ASN A 296 15.68 -9.95 -2.80
N TRP A 297 15.34 -8.71 -2.43
CA TRP A 297 14.53 -8.44 -1.27
C TRP A 297 13.22 -9.21 -1.33
N LYS A 298 12.90 -9.97 -0.27
CA LYS A 298 11.72 -10.85 -0.16
C LYS A 298 11.52 -11.84 -1.33
N SER A 299 12.55 -12.11 -2.15
CA SER A 299 12.41 -12.97 -3.34
C SER A 299 11.85 -14.36 -3.03
N ASP A 300 12.26 -14.96 -1.90
CA ASP A 300 11.75 -16.27 -1.45
C ASP A 300 10.25 -16.27 -1.14
N THR A 301 9.68 -15.10 -0.86
CA THR A 301 8.25 -14.95 -0.59
C THR A 301 7.53 -14.47 -1.84
N CYS A 302 8.04 -13.43 -2.47
CA CYS A 302 7.36 -12.82 -3.61
C CYS A 302 7.38 -13.74 -4.85
N ARG A 303 8.56 -14.22 -5.27
CA ARG A 303 8.68 -15.01 -6.49
C ARG A 303 8.19 -16.45 -6.34
N SER A 304 8.61 -17.12 -5.25
CA SER A 304 8.32 -18.55 -5.07
C SER A 304 6.97 -18.84 -4.46
N LEU A 305 6.22 -17.83 -4.04
CA LEU A 305 4.87 -17.99 -3.55
C LEU A 305 3.88 -17.08 -4.29
N PHE A 306 3.95 -15.76 -4.06
CA PHE A 306 2.88 -14.88 -4.53
C PHE A 306 2.85 -14.65 -6.05
N ASP A 307 4.02 -14.59 -6.72
CA ASP A 307 4.06 -14.50 -8.17
C ASP A 307 3.56 -15.81 -8.83
N GLU A 308 3.64 -16.96 -8.14
CA GLU A 308 3.13 -18.24 -8.63
C GLU A 308 1.64 -18.45 -8.40
N ILE A 309 1.13 -18.07 -7.20
CA ILE A 309 -0.32 -18.21 -6.90
C ILE A 309 -1.15 -17.07 -7.49
N GLY A 310 -0.50 -15.95 -7.85
CA GLY A 310 -1.15 -14.76 -8.38
C GLY A 310 -1.67 -13.80 -7.31
N TYR A 311 -2.12 -12.61 -7.79
CA TYR A 311 -2.57 -11.52 -6.92
C TYR A 311 -4.07 -11.22 -7.05
N HIS A 312 -4.79 -11.93 -7.89
CA HIS A 312 -6.22 -11.72 -8.10
C HIS A 312 -7.02 -12.90 -7.55
N HIS A 313 -7.40 -12.76 -6.30
CA HIS A 313 -8.32 -13.66 -5.65
C HIS A 313 -9.60 -12.88 -5.34
N GLY A 314 -10.68 -13.13 -6.08
CA GLY A 314 -11.98 -12.66 -5.65
C GLY A 314 -12.79 -11.79 -6.60
N TYR A 315 -12.57 -11.88 -7.92
CA TYR A 315 -13.58 -11.43 -8.91
C TYR A 315 -13.70 -12.47 -10.02
#